data_a3c02d5d266eab0fc55080fcf5cd1df8
#
_entry.id   a3c02d5d266eab0fc55080fcf5cd1df8
#
_cell.length_a   1.000
_cell.length_b   1.000
_cell.length_c   1.000
_cell.angle_alpha   90.00
_cell.angle_beta   90.00
_cell.angle_gamma   90.00
#
_symmetry.space_group_name_H-M   'P 1'
#
loop_
_entity.id
_entity.type
_entity.pdbx_description
1 polymer ?
#
loop_
_entity_poly.entity_id
_entity_poly.type
_entity_poly.pdbx_seq_one_letter_code
_entity_poly.pdbx_strand_id
1 'polypeptide(L)'
;MTARLSLTGITKRYPAVVANDGVSLQVAAGEIHAVLGENGAGKSTLMKVIAGEVAPDEGRIEFDGAPVTIGSPAAAQHLGIAMVHQHFALFDTLTVAENIALGLPAGTPLGRITAELASLGERYGLVIDAAARVHDLSMGERQRVEILRGLLAAPRLLILDEPTSVLTPQAVERLLVTLRTLAADGLSVLFISHKLDEIRALATRCTVMRAGRVVAVVDPREETEQSLARLMIGADPPQIATHNAPSGPVRLAVHDLSLGQGAPPLSFELRSGEILGVAGISGNGQRELMALLAGERTSAPEQLMLDGAAIGALGPAARRRRGLRYVPEERLGHGAVPALSLAENTLLTGDSLRRHGFTQPAAMRVVAQRVIERFAVKAPGPQARASSLSGGNLQKFIVGREIDGAPRVLLINQPTWGVDVGAAAAIRNALIALRLSGCAVLVVSEELDELFEVCDRLMVLAQRRLSPAVSVREITVDEIGRWMAGLWPQQPQQPQQPQQQVSA
;
A
#
# COMPACT_ATOMS: atom_id res chain seq x y z
N MET A 1 19.11 -31.85 -1.01
CA MET A 1 18.53 -31.25 0.21
C MET A 1 17.10 -31.77 0.33
N THR A 2 16.67 -32.22 1.48
CA THR A 2 15.28 -32.63 1.71
C THR A 2 14.37 -31.44 1.65
N ALA A 3 13.23 -31.54 0.91
CA ALA A 3 12.24 -30.49 0.84
C ALA A 3 11.54 -30.35 2.20
N ARG A 4 11.44 -29.12 2.72
CA ARG A 4 10.63 -28.77 3.89
C ARG A 4 9.15 -28.85 3.56
N LEU A 5 8.78 -28.24 2.42
CA LEU A 5 7.42 -28.25 1.88
C LEU A 5 7.47 -28.64 0.42
N SER A 6 6.57 -29.54 0.00
CA SER A 6 6.36 -29.88 -1.40
C SER A 6 4.87 -29.86 -1.70
N LEU A 7 4.47 -29.03 -2.64
CA LEU A 7 3.14 -28.96 -3.20
C LEU A 7 3.18 -29.55 -4.60
N THR A 8 2.24 -30.45 -4.92
CA THR A 8 2.15 -31.05 -6.24
C THR A 8 0.72 -30.96 -6.76
N GLY A 9 0.53 -30.18 -7.84
CA GLY A 9 -0.74 -30.09 -8.55
C GLY A 9 -1.88 -29.46 -7.75
N ILE A 10 -1.58 -28.54 -6.83
CA ILE A 10 -2.61 -27.89 -6.00
C ILE A 10 -3.58 -27.10 -6.85
N THR A 11 -4.86 -27.48 -6.76
CA THR A 11 -5.95 -26.79 -7.44
C THR A 11 -6.98 -26.34 -6.42
N LYS A 12 -7.40 -25.06 -6.54
CA LYS A 12 -8.49 -24.46 -5.75
C LYS A 12 -9.44 -23.69 -6.62
N ARG A 13 -10.72 -24.07 -6.58
CA ARG A 13 -11.82 -23.45 -7.33
C ARG A 13 -12.76 -22.71 -6.40
N TYR A 14 -13.20 -21.55 -6.83
CA TYR A 14 -14.34 -20.81 -6.27
C TYR A 14 -15.42 -20.69 -7.36
N PRO A 15 -16.67 -20.37 -7.03
CA PRO A 15 -17.78 -20.41 -8.01
C PRO A 15 -17.53 -19.64 -9.31
N ALA A 16 -16.74 -18.56 -9.28
CA ALA A 16 -16.49 -17.69 -10.44
C ALA A 16 -15.03 -17.75 -10.96
N VAL A 17 -14.11 -18.47 -10.27
CA VAL A 17 -12.70 -18.41 -10.61
C VAL A 17 -11.94 -19.66 -10.14
N VAL A 18 -10.98 -20.10 -10.94
CA VAL A 18 -9.95 -21.07 -10.52
C VAL A 18 -8.78 -20.26 -9.95
N ALA A 19 -8.67 -20.21 -8.63
CA ALA A 19 -7.68 -19.38 -7.96
C ALA A 19 -6.27 -20.02 -7.99
N ASN A 20 -6.18 -21.35 -7.91
CA ASN A 20 -4.96 -22.12 -8.16
C ASN A 20 -5.32 -23.25 -9.12
N ASP A 21 -4.49 -23.47 -10.13
CA ASP A 21 -4.70 -24.43 -11.20
C ASP A 21 -3.43 -25.26 -11.42
N GLY A 22 -3.36 -26.42 -10.77
CA GLY A 22 -2.24 -27.34 -10.85
C GLY A 22 -0.92 -26.81 -10.31
N VAL A 23 -0.95 -25.95 -9.27
CA VAL A 23 0.24 -25.29 -8.71
C VAL A 23 1.17 -26.33 -8.05
N SER A 24 2.45 -26.32 -8.43
CA SER A 24 3.51 -27.09 -7.79
C SER A 24 4.60 -26.15 -7.30
N LEU A 25 5.06 -26.35 -6.04
CA LEU A 25 6.06 -25.52 -5.38
C LEU A 25 6.86 -26.37 -4.41
N GLN A 26 8.17 -26.12 -4.32
CA GLN A 26 9.04 -26.75 -3.34
C GLN A 26 9.84 -25.71 -2.58
N VAL A 27 9.94 -25.88 -1.26
CA VAL A 27 10.76 -25.07 -0.36
C VAL A 27 11.73 -26.02 0.36
N ALA A 28 13.04 -25.77 0.28
CA ALA A 28 14.04 -26.56 1.00
C ALA A 28 14.11 -26.16 2.48
N ALA A 29 14.73 -27.00 3.30
CA ALA A 29 15.01 -26.67 4.70
C ALA A 29 16.00 -25.49 4.79
N GLY A 30 15.67 -24.45 5.57
CA GLY A 30 16.49 -23.24 5.71
C GLY A 30 16.50 -22.33 4.49
N GLU A 31 15.63 -22.56 3.51
CA GLU A 31 15.50 -21.74 2.31
C GLU A 31 14.60 -20.53 2.58
N ILE A 32 14.97 -19.37 2.02
CA ILE A 32 14.06 -18.25 1.83
C ILE A 32 13.56 -18.31 0.38
N HIS A 33 12.31 -18.74 0.23
CA HIS A 33 11.63 -18.89 -1.04
C HIS A 33 10.61 -17.76 -1.25
N ALA A 34 10.76 -17.00 -2.32
CA ALA A 34 9.78 -15.97 -2.66
C ALA A 34 8.64 -16.51 -3.53
N VAL A 35 7.44 -15.99 -3.32
CA VAL A 35 6.30 -16.17 -4.23
C VAL A 35 5.91 -14.81 -4.79
N LEU A 36 6.15 -14.64 -6.08
CA LEU A 36 5.92 -13.42 -6.84
C LEU A 36 4.70 -13.58 -7.76
N GLY A 37 3.97 -12.51 -7.98
CA GLY A 37 2.85 -12.47 -8.94
C GLY A 37 1.96 -11.27 -8.70
N GLU A 38 1.18 -10.89 -9.71
CA GLU A 38 0.21 -9.80 -9.59
C GLU A 38 -0.91 -10.11 -8.56
N ASN A 39 -1.65 -9.07 -8.19
CA ASN A 39 -2.87 -9.24 -7.40
C ASN A 39 -3.88 -10.09 -8.17
N GLY A 40 -4.42 -11.12 -7.50
CA GLY A 40 -5.28 -12.11 -8.16
C GLY A 40 -4.53 -13.28 -8.84
N ALA A 41 -3.19 -13.34 -8.77
CA ALA A 41 -2.41 -14.45 -9.30
C ALA A 41 -2.58 -15.77 -8.53
N GLY A 42 -3.30 -15.76 -7.39
CA GLY A 42 -3.56 -16.95 -6.57
C GLY A 42 -2.62 -17.14 -5.37
N LYS A 43 -1.68 -16.20 -5.13
CA LYS A 43 -0.70 -16.28 -4.03
C LYS A 43 -1.34 -16.49 -2.66
N SER A 44 -2.21 -15.56 -2.24
CA SER A 44 -2.85 -15.63 -0.91
C SER A 44 -3.76 -16.86 -0.78
N THR A 45 -4.37 -17.36 -1.87
CA THR A 45 -5.11 -18.62 -1.85
C THR A 45 -4.18 -19.80 -1.59
N LEU A 46 -3.01 -19.83 -2.25
CA LEU A 46 -2.01 -20.88 -2.03
C LEU A 46 -1.51 -20.86 -0.57
N MET A 47 -1.26 -19.66 0.00
CA MET A 47 -0.87 -19.52 1.40
C MET A 47 -1.94 -20.02 2.36
N LYS A 48 -3.20 -19.69 2.11
CA LYS A 48 -4.35 -20.20 2.88
C LYS A 48 -4.46 -21.73 2.83
N VAL A 49 -4.12 -22.33 1.70
CA VAL A 49 -4.05 -23.81 1.59
C VAL A 49 -2.93 -24.35 2.49
N ILE A 50 -1.74 -23.77 2.45
CA ILE A 50 -0.60 -24.20 3.28
C ILE A 50 -0.86 -23.95 4.77
N ALA A 51 -1.50 -22.83 5.11
CA ALA A 51 -1.87 -22.49 6.48
C ALA A 51 -3.10 -23.26 7.01
N GLY A 52 -3.75 -24.08 6.18
CA GLY A 52 -4.92 -24.87 6.58
C GLY A 52 -6.21 -24.10 6.74
N GLU A 53 -6.28 -22.86 6.25
CA GLU A 53 -7.51 -22.06 6.25
C GLU A 53 -8.51 -22.52 5.17
N VAL A 54 -7.98 -23.06 4.07
CA VAL A 54 -8.74 -23.52 2.92
C VAL A 54 -8.21 -24.88 2.46
N ALA A 55 -9.09 -25.87 2.31
CA ALA A 55 -8.70 -27.15 1.73
C ALA A 55 -8.54 -27.03 0.20
N PRO A 56 -7.49 -27.63 -0.40
CA PRO A 56 -7.37 -27.74 -1.84
C PRO A 56 -8.44 -28.69 -2.39
N ASP A 57 -8.87 -28.48 -3.64
CA ASP A 57 -9.82 -29.38 -4.31
C ASP A 57 -9.10 -30.56 -4.97
N GLU A 58 -7.82 -30.34 -5.39
CA GLU A 58 -6.95 -31.37 -5.98
C GLU A 58 -5.49 -31.11 -5.57
N GLY A 59 -4.65 -32.12 -5.74
CA GLY A 59 -3.23 -32.08 -5.45
C GLY A 59 -2.86 -32.71 -4.12
N ARG A 60 -1.57 -32.66 -3.78
CA ARG A 60 -1.04 -33.22 -2.55
C ARG A 60 -0.01 -32.29 -1.91
N ILE A 61 0.08 -32.37 -0.59
CA ILE A 61 1.02 -31.63 0.25
C ILE A 61 1.91 -32.64 0.96
N GLU A 62 3.22 -32.42 0.89
CA GLU A 62 4.21 -33.14 1.67
C GLU A 62 4.98 -32.15 2.55
N PHE A 63 5.18 -32.50 3.80
CA PHE A 63 5.96 -31.73 4.76
C PHE A 63 7.06 -32.61 5.36
N ASP A 64 8.31 -32.17 5.27
CA ASP A 64 9.51 -32.97 5.59
C ASP A 64 9.52 -34.36 4.92
N GLY A 65 9.06 -34.42 3.66
CA GLY A 65 9.01 -35.64 2.86
C GLY A 65 7.88 -36.60 3.21
N ALA A 66 7.00 -36.26 4.16
CA ALA A 66 5.84 -37.06 4.51
C ALA A 66 4.55 -36.40 3.95
N PRO A 67 3.64 -37.19 3.33
CA PRO A 67 2.36 -36.70 2.89
C PRO A 67 1.51 -36.27 4.09
N VAL A 68 0.92 -35.07 3.99
CA VAL A 68 0.11 -34.48 5.06
C VAL A 68 -1.21 -33.93 4.52
N THR A 69 -2.23 -33.96 5.37
CA THR A 69 -3.49 -33.26 5.13
C THR A 69 -3.64 -32.14 6.15
N ILE A 70 -3.67 -30.89 5.65
CA ILE A 70 -3.77 -29.70 6.52
C ILE A 70 -5.23 -29.24 6.50
N GLY A 71 -6.01 -29.68 7.49
CA GLY A 71 -7.46 -29.44 7.55
C GLY A 71 -7.86 -28.23 8.40
N SER A 72 -6.91 -27.59 9.10
CA SER A 72 -7.15 -26.40 9.93
C SER A 72 -5.85 -25.66 10.24
N PRO A 73 -5.91 -24.37 10.65
CA PRO A 73 -4.72 -23.64 11.11
C PRO A 73 -4.03 -24.30 12.31
N ALA A 74 -4.77 -24.91 13.21
CA ALA A 74 -4.20 -25.68 14.32
C ALA A 74 -3.38 -26.89 13.84
N ALA A 75 -3.85 -27.61 12.82
CA ALA A 75 -3.10 -28.72 12.21
C ALA A 75 -1.81 -28.21 11.54
N ALA A 76 -1.85 -27.07 10.84
CA ALA A 76 -0.67 -26.43 10.28
C ALA A 76 0.35 -26.06 11.39
N GLN A 77 -0.12 -25.46 12.46
CA GLN A 77 0.73 -25.10 13.61
C GLN A 77 1.38 -26.34 14.25
N HIS A 78 0.66 -27.45 14.43
CA HIS A 78 1.21 -28.70 14.92
C HIS A 78 2.29 -29.32 14.01
N LEU A 79 2.19 -29.08 12.70
CA LEU A 79 3.25 -29.45 11.75
C LEU A 79 4.46 -28.51 11.81
N GLY A 80 4.39 -27.39 12.55
CA GLY A 80 5.42 -26.37 12.61
C GLY A 80 5.32 -25.36 11.47
N ILE A 81 4.12 -25.05 10.97
CA ILE A 81 3.85 -23.99 9.99
C ILE A 81 3.23 -22.81 10.73
N ALA A 82 3.84 -21.63 10.62
CA ALA A 82 3.29 -20.38 11.12
C ALA A 82 3.08 -19.39 9.98
N MET A 83 2.04 -18.56 10.07
CA MET A 83 1.74 -17.53 9.08
C MET A 83 1.58 -16.17 9.74
N VAL A 84 2.21 -15.17 9.14
CA VAL A 84 2.02 -13.75 9.41
C VAL A 84 1.23 -13.17 8.23
N HIS A 85 0.05 -12.64 8.54
CA HIS A 85 -0.89 -12.12 7.55
C HIS A 85 -0.54 -10.69 7.14
N GLN A 86 -1.01 -10.27 5.97
CA GLN A 86 -0.87 -8.90 5.45
C GLN A 86 -1.52 -7.86 6.39
N HIS A 87 -2.65 -8.19 7.00
CA HIS A 87 -3.31 -7.35 8.00
C HIS A 87 -3.05 -7.90 9.40
N PHE A 88 -2.66 -7.02 10.31
CA PHE A 88 -2.39 -7.42 11.69
C PHE A 88 -3.62 -8.02 12.35
N ALA A 89 -3.45 -9.20 12.91
CA ALA A 89 -4.49 -9.88 13.69
C ALA A 89 -4.24 -9.63 15.21
N LEU A 90 -4.09 -8.35 15.58
CA LEU A 90 -3.81 -7.89 16.94
C LEU A 90 -5.01 -7.13 17.51
N PHE A 91 -5.26 -7.30 18.81
CA PHE A 91 -6.26 -6.55 19.55
C PHE A 91 -5.62 -5.30 20.15
N ASP A 92 -6.05 -4.14 19.70
CA ASP A 92 -5.48 -2.84 20.08
C ASP A 92 -5.52 -2.55 21.60
N THR A 93 -6.54 -3.06 22.31
CA THR A 93 -6.76 -2.82 23.72
C THR A 93 -5.90 -3.70 24.64
N LEU A 94 -5.35 -4.79 24.13
CA LEU A 94 -4.51 -5.73 24.87
C LEU A 94 -3.04 -5.33 24.82
N THR A 95 -2.28 -5.81 25.81
CA THR A 95 -0.80 -5.73 25.80
C THR A 95 -0.22 -6.70 24.77
N VAL A 96 1.05 -6.52 24.42
CA VAL A 96 1.79 -7.44 23.54
C VAL A 96 1.76 -8.87 24.10
N ALA A 97 2.07 -9.06 25.39
CA ALA A 97 2.04 -10.38 26.02
C ALA A 97 0.65 -11.03 26.00
N GLU A 98 -0.41 -10.26 26.25
CA GLU A 98 -1.80 -10.74 26.20
C GLU A 98 -2.21 -11.13 24.76
N ASN A 99 -1.85 -10.33 23.75
CA ASN A 99 -2.11 -10.68 22.35
C ASN A 99 -1.44 -11.99 21.94
N ILE A 100 -0.21 -12.20 22.37
CA ILE A 100 0.53 -13.43 22.08
C ILE A 100 -0.08 -14.62 22.81
N ALA A 101 -0.52 -14.44 24.05
CA ALA A 101 -1.17 -15.48 24.84
C ALA A 101 -2.42 -16.05 24.16
N LEU A 102 -3.13 -15.27 23.37
CA LEU A 102 -4.32 -15.74 22.61
C LEU A 102 -3.99 -16.86 21.61
N GLY A 103 -2.76 -16.89 21.09
CA GLY A 103 -2.29 -17.92 20.14
C GLY A 103 -1.63 -19.13 20.78
N LEU A 104 -1.50 -19.16 22.11
CA LEU A 104 -0.83 -20.22 22.86
C LEU A 104 -1.83 -21.09 23.63
N PRO A 105 -1.43 -22.30 24.09
CA PRO A 105 -2.28 -23.15 24.93
C PRO A 105 -2.84 -22.41 26.15
N ALA A 106 -4.11 -22.66 26.45
CA ALA A 106 -4.80 -22.03 27.57
C ALA A 106 -4.03 -22.25 28.91
N GLY A 107 -3.86 -21.18 29.67
CA GLY A 107 -3.15 -21.21 30.94
C GLY A 107 -1.63 -21.00 30.86
N THR A 108 -1.08 -20.66 29.65
CA THR A 108 0.34 -20.28 29.54
C THR A 108 0.61 -19.03 30.39
N PRO A 109 1.54 -19.05 31.34
CA PRO A 109 1.78 -17.91 32.24
C PRO A 109 2.37 -16.71 31.45
N LEU A 110 1.84 -15.50 31.66
CA LEU A 110 2.34 -14.28 30.96
C LEU A 110 3.84 -14.02 31.27
N GLY A 111 4.31 -14.34 32.46
CA GLY A 111 5.75 -14.21 32.82
C GLY A 111 6.65 -15.09 31.95
N ARG A 112 6.20 -16.29 31.56
CA ARG A 112 6.92 -17.16 30.65
C ARG A 112 6.94 -16.53 29.24
N ILE A 113 5.80 -16.03 28.76
CA ILE A 113 5.70 -15.35 27.47
C ILE A 113 6.65 -14.16 27.42
N THR A 114 6.66 -13.32 28.45
CA THR A 114 7.56 -12.16 28.55
C THR A 114 9.04 -12.57 28.49
N ALA A 115 9.43 -13.62 29.19
CA ALA A 115 10.81 -14.10 29.14
C ALA A 115 11.22 -14.66 27.79
N GLU A 116 10.34 -15.42 27.14
CA GLU A 116 10.57 -15.95 25.79
C GLU A 116 10.61 -14.83 24.75
N LEU A 117 9.76 -13.80 24.85
CA LEU A 117 9.79 -12.60 24.02
C LEU A 117 11.11 -11.85 24.14
N ALA A 118 11.61 -11.65 25.37
CA ALA A 118 12.89 -10.99 25.58
C ALA A 118 14.03 -11.78 24.89
N SER A 119 14.07 -13.09 25.10
CA SER A 119 15.09 -13.98 24.52
C SER A 119 15.06 -13.96 22.97
N LEU A 120 13.88 -14.12 22.36
CA LEU A 120 13.73 -14.08 20.90
C LEU A 120 14.02 -12.68 20.36
N GLY A 121 13.58 -11.63 21.10
CA GLY A 121 13.80 -10.24 20.74
C GLY A 121 15.29 -9.89 20.66
N GLU A 122 16.06 -10.30 21.66
CA GLU A 122 17.52 -10.11 21.67
C GLU A 122 18.21 -10.92 20.56
N ARG A 123 17.83 -12.20 20.40
CA ARG A 123 18.46 -13.09 19.42
C ARG A 123 18.27 -12.62 17.97
N TYR A 124 17.09 -12.11 17.63
CA TYR A 124 16.71 -11.78 16.26
C TYR A 124 16.55 -10.28 16.00
N GLY A 125 16.89 -9.42 16.95
CA GLY A 125 16.74 -7.97 16.80
C GLY A 125 15.28 -7.49 16.77
N LEU A 126 14.36 -8.26 17.37
CA LEU A 126 12.92 -7.99 17.43
C LEU A 126 12.49 -7.49 18.80
N VAL A 127 13.33 -6.70 19.48
CA VAL A 127 13.05 -6.20 20.85
C VAL A 127 11.73 -5.44 20.87
N ILE A 128 10.86 -5.80 21.84
CA ILE A 128 9.56 -5.21 22.10
C ILE A 128 9.25 -5.20 23.58
N ASP A 129 8.55 -4.20 24.07
CA ASP A 129 8.02 -4.18 25.42
C ASP A 129 6.75 -5.03 25.52
N ALA A 130 6.84 -6.15 26.25
CA ALA A 130 5.73 -7.08 26.45
C ALA A 130 4.53 -6.46 27.18
N ALA A 131 4.74 -5.39 27.96
CA ALA A 131 3.69 -4.68 28.72
C ALA A 131 3.06 -3.53 27.92
N ALA A 132 3.66 -3.12 26.80
CA ALA A 132 3.10 -2.06 25.96
C ALA A 132 1.75 -2.49 25.38
N ARG A 133 0.80 -1.55 25.28
CA ARG A 133 -0.48 -1.79 24.60
C ARG A 133 -0.32 -1.68 23.11
N VAL A 134 -1.01 -2.53 22.36
CA VAL A 134 -0.87 -2.60 20.90
C VAL A 134 -1.28 -1.29 20.21
N HIS A 135 -2.27 -0.55 20.74
CA HIS A 135 -2.66 0.75 20.16
C HIS A 135 -1.56 1.81 20.24
N ASP A 136 -0.60 1.70 21.17
CA ASP A 136 0.52 2.64 21.33
C ASP A 136 1.71 2.31 20.42
N LEU A 137 1.70 1.12 19.79
CA LEU A 137 2.78 0.64 18.95
C LEU A 137 2.72 1.25 17.54
N SER A 138 3.89 1.61 17.02
CA SER A 138 4.08 1.90 15.59
C SER A 138 3.81 0.66 14.72
N MET A 139 3.56 0.86 13.41
CA MET A 139 3.35 -0.25 12.47
C MET A 139 4.52 -1.24 12.44
N GLY A 140 5.77 -0.74 12.51
CA GLY A 140 6.95 -1.59 12.59
C GLY A 140 7.04 -2.41 13.88
N GLU A 141 6.54 -1.89 15.00
CA GLU A 141 6.44 -2.64 16.25
C GLU A 141 5.33 -3.69 16.21
N ARG A 142 4.18 -3.36 15.64
CA ARG A 142 3.08 -4.32 15.42
C ARG A 142 3.56 -5.48 14.52
N GLN A 143 4.34 -5.20 13.48
CA GLN A 143 4.94 -6.23 12.62
C GLN A 143 5.89 -7.14 13.41
N ARG A 144 6.72 -6.56 14.30
CA ARG A 144 7.59 -7.36 15.18
C ARG A 144 6.78 -8.27 16.09
N VAL A 145 5.67 -7.79 16.66
CA VAL A 145 4.77 -8.60 17.50
C VAL A 145 4.20 -9.78 16.73
N GLU A 146 3.74 -9.57 15.49
CA GLU A 146 3.21 -10.64 14.63
C GLU A 146 4.27 -11.71 14.34
N ILE A 147 5.50 -11.29 14.01
CA ILE A 147 6.60 -12.22 13.76
C ILE A 147 6.98 -12.99 15.03
N LEU A 148 7.11 -12.30 16.17
CA LEU A 148 7.40 -12.92 17.46
C LEU A 148 6.31 -13.91 17.86
N ARG A 149 5.03 -13.59 17.62
CA ARG A 149 3.91 -14.50 17.84
C ARG A 149 4.05 -15.78 17.02
N GLY A 150 4.44 -15.65 15.77
CA GLY A 150 4.72 -16.80 14.89
C GLY A 150 5.91 -17.62 15.36
N LEU A 151 7.00 -16.98 15.82
CA LEU A 151 8.23 -17.65 16.28
C LEU A 151 8.07 -18.38 17.59
N LEU A 152 7.21 -17.91 18.50
CA LEU A 152 6.92 -18.57 19.78
C LEU A 152 6.32 -19.98 19.63
N ALA A 153 5.69 -20.25 18.49
CA ALA A 153 5.24 -21.61 18.14
C ALA A 153 6.38 -22.54 17.70
N ALA A 154 7.64 -22.09 17.73
CA ALA A 154 8.83 -22.80 17.24
C ALA A 154 8.63 -23.41 15.83
N PRO A 155 8.27 -22.60 14.83
CA PRO A 155 7.92 -23.10 13.50
C PRO A 155 9.16 -23.64 12.77
N ARG A 156 8.92 -24.54 11.82
CA ARG A 156 9.90 -25.01 10.84
C ARG A 156 9.74 -24.31 9.49
N LEU A 157 8.55 -23.77 9.24
CA LEU A 157 8.20 -22.94 8.09
C LEU A 157 7.45 -21.70 8.55
N LEU A 158 7.95 -20.52 8.21
CA LEU A 158 7.31 -19.23 8.43
C LEU A 158 6.82 -18.66 7.10
N ILE A 159 5.54 -18.40 7.01
CA ILE A 159 4.90 -17.74 5.85
C ILE A 159 4.70 -16.27 6.20
N LEU A 160 5.15 -15.37 5.31
CA LEU A 160 5.01 -13.93 5.45
C LEU A 160 4.28 -13.38 4.22
N ASP A 161 3.06 -12.89 4.41
CA ASP A 161 2.23 -12.32 3.32
C ASP A 161 2.35 -10.79 3.33
N GLU A 162 3.13 -10.25 2.38
CA GLU A 162 3.42 -8.82 2.20
C GLU A 162 3.87 -8.09 3.50
N PRO A 163 4.87 -8.60 4.23
CA PRO A 163 5.19 -8.12 5.57
C PRO A 163 5.81 -6.72 5.60
N THR A 164 6.16 -6.14 4.47
CA THR A 164 6.86 -4.86 4.32
C THR A 164 5.97 -3.72 3.86
N SER A 165 4.71 -4.00 3.54
CA SER A 165 3.78 -3.05 2.91
C SER A 165 3.52 -1.77 3.72
N VAL A 166 3.66 -1.83 5.04
CA VAL A 166 3.40 -0.71 5.98
C VAL A 166 4.67 -0.26 6.72
N LEU A 167 5.85 -0.67 6.26
CA LEU A 167 7.13 -0.39 6.92
C LEU A 167 7.90 0.75 6.26
N THR A 168 8.65 1.50 7.06
CA THR A 168 9.65 2.44 6.54
C THR A 168 10.82 1.67 5.92
N PRO A 169 11.58 2.25 4.97
CA PRO A 169 12.74 1.60 4.36
C PRO A 169 13.73 1.02 5.38
N GLN A 170 14.03 1.76 6.44
CA GLN A 170 14.93 1.31 7.52
C GLN A 170 14.34 0.13 8.32
N ALA A 171 13.02 0.06 8.46
CA ALA A 171 12.36 -1.07 9.10
C ALA A 171 12.37 -2.30 8.18
N VAL A 172 12.22 -2.10 6.87
CA VAL A 172 12.36 -3.17 5.85
C VAL A 172 13.75 -3.78 5.92
N GLU A 173 14.82 -2.98 5.85
CA GLU A 173 16.20 -3.48 5.93
C GLU A 173 16.43 -4.35 7.18
N ARG A 174 15.98 -3.86 8.35
CA ARG A 174 16.08 -4.63 9.60
C ARG A 174 15.33 -5.95 9.54
N LEU A 175 14.13 -5.95 8.96
CA LEU A 175 13.34 -7.18 8.77
C LEU A 175 14.09 -8.17 7.86
N LEU A 176 14.63 -7.71 6.72
CA LEU A 176 15.38 -8.59 5.80
C LEU A 176 16.61 -9.21 6.49
N VAL A 177 17.33 -8.46 7.33
CA VAL A 177 18.45 -9.00 8.14
C VAL A 177 17.94 -10.07 9.11
N THR A 178 16.85 -9.80 9.82
CA THR A 178 16.22 -10.76 10.74
C THR A 178 15.84 -12.06 10.02
N LEU A 179 15.21 -11.97 8.85
CA LEU A 179 14.79 -13.16 8.08
C LEU A 179 15.99 -13.99 7.61
N ARG A 180 17.10 -13.35 7.21
CA ARG A 180 18.34 -14.06 6.89
C ARG A 180 18.91 -14.81 8.09
N THR A 181 18.89 -14.19 9.28
CA THR A 181 19.35 -14.82 10.52
C THR A 181 18.49 -16.03 10.88
N LEU A 182 17.16 -15.90 10.79
CA LEU A 182 16.22 -17.00 11.01
C LEU A 182 16.44 -18.17 10.04
N ALA A 183 16.68 -17.88 8.77
CA ALA A 183 16.96 -18.90 7.76
C ALA A 183 18.31 -19.60 8.01
N ALA A 184 19.34 -18.84 8.42
CA ALA A 184 20.64 -19.41 8.81
C ALA A 184 20.51 -20.35 10.04
N ASP A 185 19.57 -20.09 10.92
CA ASP A 185 19.23 -20.97 12.07
C ASP A 185 18.34 -22.18 11.65
N GLY A 186 18.06 -22.37 10.36
CA GLY A 186 17.36 -23.52 9.81
C GLY A 186 15.84 -23.35 9.65
N LEU A 187 15.29 -22.17 9.93
CA LEU A 187 13.89 -21.86 9.64
C LEU A 187 13.71 -21.66 8.14
N SER A 188 12.76 -22.38 7.53
CA SER A 188 12.37 -22.10 6.14
C SER A 188 11.40 -20.92 6.10
N VAL A 189 11.56 -20.03 5.13
CA VAL A 189 10.73 -18.84 4.98
C VAL A 189 10.06 -18.84 3.61
N LEU A 190 8.74 -18.69 3.58
CA LEU A 190 7.97 -18.44 2.37
C LEU A 190 7.54 -16.98 2.38
N PHE A 191 8.15 -16.16 1.51
CA PHE A 191 8.04 -14.71 1.50
C PHE A 191 7.23 -14.26 0.29
N ILE A 192 6.08 -13.63 0.54
CA ILE A 192 5.24 -13.07 -0.51
C ILE A 192 5.44 -11.56 -0.53
N SER A 193 5.88 -11.04 -1.66
CA SER A 193 5.98 -9.61 -1.91
C SER A 193 5.73 -9.34 -3.39
N HIS A 194 5.32 -8.13 -3.70
CA HIS A 194 5.28 -7.59 -5.06
C HIS A 194 6.45 -6.62 -5.34
N LYS A 195 7.28 -6.33 -4.33
CA LYS A 195 8.48 -5.48 -4.42
C LYS A 195 9.67 -6.32 -4.88
N LEU A 196 10.12 -6.05 -6.10
CA LEU A 196 11.12 -6.87 -6.79
C LEU A 196 12.51 -6.75 -6.16
N ASP A 197 12.86 -5.57 -5.68
CA ASP A 197 14.11 -5.27 -4.96
C ASP A 197 14.23 -6.09 -3.66
N GLU A 198 13.15 -6.18 -2.86
CA GLU A 198 13.12 -6.99 -1.64
C GLU A 198 13.32 -8.48 -1.94
N ILE A 199 12.65 -8.98 -2.98
CA ILE A 199 12.77 -10.39 -3.42
C ILE A 199 14.20 -10.69 -3.88
N ARG A 200 14.81 -9.81 -4.69
CA ARG A 200 16.20 -9.94 -5.15
C ARG A 200 17.20 -9.86 -4.00
N ALA A 201 16.94 -9.01 -3.02
CA ALA A 201 17.80 -8.86 -1.85
C ALA A 201 17.73 -10.07 -0.90
N LEU A 202 16.57 -10.72 -0.77
CA LEU A 202 16.32 -11.68 0.30
C LEU A 202 16.32 -13.13 -0.17
N ALA A 203 15.61 -13.44 -1.27
CA ALA A 203 15.29 -14.82 -1.64
C ALA A 203 16.41 -15.48 -2.46
N THR A 204 16.54 -16.79 -2.28
CA THR A 204 17.44 -17.65 -3.07
C THR A 204 16.72 -18.34 -4.24
N ARG A 205 15.40 -18.47 -4.14
CA ARG A 205 14.51 -18.96 -5.20
C ARG A 205 13.23 -18.16 -5.21
N CYS A 206 12.67 -17.99 -6.39
CA CYS A 206 11.41 -17.30 -6.58
C CYS A 206 10.49 -18.09 -7.50
N THR A 207 9.28 -18.41 -7.04
CA THR A 207 8.20 -18.97 -7.86
C THR A 207 7.31 -17.83 -8.33
N VAL A 208 7.23 -17.64 -9.65
CA VAL A 208 6.39 -16.61 -10.26
C VAL A 208 5.04 -17.20 -10.62
N MET A 209 3.96 -16.62 -10.11
CA MET A 209 2.58 -17.04 -10.37
C MET A 209 1.84 -16.03 -11.23
N ARG A 210 1.06 -16.52 -12.19
CA ARG A 210 0.17 -15.71 -13.02
C ARG A 210 -1.10 -16.46 -13.33
N ALA A 211 -2.28 -15.83 -13.13
CA ALA A 211 -3.60 -16.40 -13.39
C ALA A 211 -3.79 -17.81 -12.78
N GLY A 212 -3.37 -17.99 -11.53
CA GLY A 212 -3.51 -19.25 -10.79
C GLY A 212 -2.47 -20.34 -11.09
N ARG A 213 -1.51 -20.09 -11.96
CA ARG A 213 -0.50 -21.06 -12.39
C ARG A 213 0.91 -20.59 -12.10
N VAL A 214 1.85 -21.51 -11.92
CA VAL A 214 3.29 -21.23 -11.90
C VAL A 214 3.76 -21.04 -13.34
N VAL A 215 4.38 -19.88 -13.62
CA VAL A 215 4.90 -19.56 -14.96
C VAL A 215 6.42 -19.65 -15.03
N ALA A 216 7.12 -19.49 -13.91
CA ALA A 216 8.58 -19.63 -13.82
C ALA A 216 9.00 -19.94 -12.40
N VAL A 217 10.16 -20.59 -12.26
CA VAL A 217 10.91 -20.71 -11.00
C VAL A 217 12.35 -20.27 -11.31
N VAL A 218 12.81 -19.21 -10.65
CA VAL A 218 14.07 -18.54 -10.96
C VAL A 218 14.90 -18.29 -9.70
N ASP A 219 16.20 -18.03 -9.85
CA ASP A 219 17.00 -17.34 -8.82
C ASP A 219 16.84 -15.84 -9.03
N PRO A 220 16.17 -15.11 -8.13
CA PRO A 220 15.89 -13.70 -8.34
C PRO A 220 17.15 -12.82 -8.32
N ARG A 221 18.26 -13.30 -7.81
CA ARG A 221 19.55 -12.59 -7.79
C ARG A 221 20.20 -12.53 -9.17
N GLU A 222 19.88 -13.49 -10.04
CA GLU A 222 20.35 -13.57 -11.43
C GLU A 222 19.44 -12.79 -12.39
N GLU A 223 18.22 -12.42 -11.93
CA GLU A 223 17.25 -11.70 -12.73
C GLU A 223 17.36 -10.18 -12.54
N THR A 224 16.98 -9.43 -13.56
CA THR A 224 16.74 -7.97 -13.43
C THR A 224 15.32 -7.71 -12.93
N GLU A 225 15.06 -6.53 -12.36
CA GLU A 225 13.69 -6.14 -12.00
C GLU A 225 12.76 -6.16 -13.21
N GLN A 226 13.25 -5.72 -14.37
CA GLN A 226 12.49 -5.74 -15.62
C GLN A 226 12.15 -7.16 -16.08
N SER A 227 13.07 -8.14 -15.94
CA SER A 227 12.80 -9.53 -16.29
C SER A 227 11.79 -10.17 -15.33
N LEU A 228 11.90 -9.92 -14.02
CA LEU A 228 10.92 -10.37 -13.03
C LEU A 228 9.54 -9.74 -13.26
N ALA A 229 9.47 -8.43 -13.53
CA ALA A 229 8.24 -7.75 -13.87
C ALA A 229 7.59 -8.35 -15.13
N ARG A 230 8.39 -8.63 -16.17
CA ARG A 230 7.92 -9.27 -17.40
C ARG A 230 7.37 -10.67 -17.16
N LEU A 231 8.03 -11.48 -16.34
CA LEU A 231 7.53 -12.82 -15.96
C LEU A 231 6.19 -12.71 -15.22
N MET A 232 6.06 -11.72 -14.34
CA MET A 232 4.87 -11.48 -13.53
C MET A 232 3.68 -10.99 -14.36
N ILE A 233 3.89 -10.01 -15.25
CA ILE A 233 2.84 -9.38 -16.06
C ILE A 233 2.55 -10.21 -17.33
N GLY A 234 3.59 -10.83 -17.90
CA GLY A 234 3.53 -11.54 -19.20
C GLY A 234 3.73 -10.64 -20.42
N ALA A 235 4.06 -9.38 -20.19
CA ALA A 235 4.40 -8.37 -21.18
C ALA A 235 5.47 -7.44 -20.60
N ASP A 236 6.14 -6.65 -21.45
CA ASP A 236 7.04 -5.63 -20.93
C ASP A 236 6.25 -4.58 -20.12
N PRO A 237 6.71 -4.23 -18.92
CA PRO A 237 6.05 -3.19 -18.14
C PRO A 237 6.05 -1.87 -18.94
N PRO A 238 4.94 -1.10 -18.89
CA PRO A 238 4.90 0.19 -19.56
C PRO A 238 6.02 1.09 -19.05
N GLN A 239 6.80 1.67 -19.95
CA GLN A 239 7.85 2.63 -19.56
C GLN A 239 7.20 3.90 -19.01
N ILE A 240 7.71 4.39 -17.91
CA ILE A 240 7.28 5.66 -17.31
C ILE A 240 8.00 6.78 -18.04
N ALA A 241 7.22 7.68 -18.66
CA ALA A 241 7.77 8.81 -19.37
C ALA A 241 8.34 9.85 -18.38
N THR A 242 9.66 9.98 -18.32
CA THR A 242 10.30 11.06 -17.56
C THR A 242 10.26 12.36 -18.36
N HIS A 243 9.59 13.38 -17.85
CA HIS A 243 9.52 14.69 -18.48
C HIS A 243 9.85 15.83 -17.50
N ASN A 244 10.73 16.72 -17.96
CA ASN A 244 11.08 17.97 -17.30
C ASN A 244 10.25 19.09 -17.92
N ALA A 245 9.07 19.38 -17.38
CA ALA A 245 8.36 20.60 -17.71
C ALA A 245 8.53 21.61 -16.57
N PRO A 246 8.82 22.88 -16.85
CA PRO A 246 8.82 23.90 -15.80
C PRO A 246 7.40 24.04 -15.23
N SER A 247 7.29 24.13 -13.91
CA SER A 247 6.02 24.36 -13.24
C SER A 247 5.49 25.77 -13.55
N GLY A 248 4.18 25.86 -13.80
CA GLY A 248 3.49 27.13 -14.06
C GLY A 248 3.08 27.88 -12.77
N PRO A 249 2.07 28.75 -12.86
CA PRO A 249 1.58 29.54 -11.71
C PRO A 249 0.99 28.64 -10.62
N VAL A 250 0.92 29.19 -9.39
CA VAL A 250 0.27 28.52 -8.25
C VAL A 250 -1.21 28.31 -8.55
N ARG A 251 -1.66 27.07 -8.44
CA ARG A 251 -3.06 26.65 -8.61
C ARG A 251 -3.76 26.49 -7.27
N LEU A 252 -3.12 25.79 -6.32
CA LEU A 252 -3.64 25.58 -4.97
C LEU A 252 -2.61 26.12 -3.98
N ALA A 253 -3.03 27.05 -3.11
CA ALA A 253 -2.22 27.50 -2.00
C ALA A 253 -2.92 27.14 -0.68
N VAL A 254 -2.14 26.64 0.25
CA VAL A 254 -2.56 26.28 1.60
C VAL A 254 -1.82 27.18 2.58
N HIS A 255 -2.57 27.88 3.42
CA HIS A 255 -2.05 28.86 4.40
C HIS A 255 -2.50 28.49 5.80
N ASP A 256 -1.55 28.21 6.68
CA ASP A 256 -1.76 27.95 8.11
C ASP A 256 -2.93 27.01 8.43
N LEU A 257 -3.07 25.94 7.61
CA LEU A 257 -4.13 24.95 7.75
C LEU A 257 -3.87 24.06 8.95
N SER A 258 -4.80 23.95 9.89
CA SER A 258 -4.69 23.08 11.06
C SER A 258 -5.35 21.72 10.82
N LEU A 259 -4.64 20.65 11.10
CA LEU A 259 -5.17 19.27 11.05
C LEU A 259 -5.95 18.88 12.31
N GLY A 260 -5.99 19.73 13.33
CA GLY A 260 -6.69 19.48 14.59
C GLY A 260 -6.01 20.12 15.79
N GLN A 261 -6.56 19.91 16.98
CA GLN A 261 -6.00 20.51 18.21
C GLN A 261 -4.56 20.05 18.46
N GLY A 262 -3.68 21.02 18.73
CA GLY A 262 -2.26 20.77 19.02
C GLY A 262 -1.37 20.46 17.81
N ALA A 263 -1.93 20.37 16.59
CA ALA A 263 -1.13 20.21 15.39
C ALA A 263 -0.58 21.58 14.93
N PRO A 264 0.70 21.67 14.52
CA PRO A 264 1.24 22.87 13.93
C PRO A 264 0.53 23.19 12.62
N PRO A 265 0.40 24.48 12.25
CA PRO A 265 -0.22 24.88 10.99
C PRO A 265 0.64 24.42 9.80
N LEU A 266 -0.04 24.04 8.71
CA LEU A 266 0.57 23.57 7.48
C LEU A 266 0.43 24.64 6.40
N SER A 267 1.50 24.90 5.65
CA SER A 267 1.49 25.81 4.50
C SER A 267 2.31 25.21 3.35
N PHE A 268 1.73 25.22 2.15
CA PHE A 268 2.42 24.79 0.93
C PHE A 268 1.69 25.30 -0.33
N GLU A 269 2.39 25.26 -1.44
CA GLU A 269 1.86 25.63 -2.76
C GLU A 269 1.99 24.46 -3.74
N LEU A 270 0.97 24.29 -4.58
CA LEU A 270 0.93 23.36 -5.69
C LEU A 270 0.75 24.14 -7.00
N ARG A 271 1.63 23.87 -7.98
CA ARG A 271 1.71 24.65 -9.21
C ARG A 271 1.09 23.92 -10.41
N SER A 272 0.69 24.69 -11.41
CA SER A 272 0.23 24.16 -12.69
C SER A 272 1.34 23.32 -13.36
N GLY A 273 1.01 22.13 -13.85
CA GLY A 273 1.98 21.25 -14.49
C GLY A 273 2.99 20.62 -13.52
N GLU A 274 2.62 20.51 -12.24
CA GLU A 274 3.42 19.92 -11.18
C GLU A 274 2.72 18.72 -10.58
N ILE A 275 3.49 17.69 -10.21
CA ILE A 275 3.07 16.63 -9.29
C ILE A 275 3.84 16.83 -7.99
N LEU A 276 3.12 17.19 -6.92
CA LEU A 276 3.65 17.30 -5.56
C LEU A 276 3.26 16.07 -4.76
N GLY A 277 4.25 15.38 -4.22
CA GLY A 277 4.04 14.19 -3.38
C GLY A 277 3.99 14.54 -1.90
N VAL A 278 3.16 13.84 -1.15
CA VAL A 278 3.15 13.83 0.31
C VAL A 278 3.40 12.40 0.76
N ALA A 279 4.61 12.15 1.23
CA ALA A 279 4.99 10.88 1.84
C ALA A 279 4.56 10.85 3.32
N GLY A 280 4.21 9.68 3.82
CA GLY A 280 3.92 9.50 5.24
C GLY A 280 3.21 8.19 5.52
N ILE A 281 3.41 7.65 6.72
CA ILE A 281 2.77 6.42 7.18
C ILE A 281 1.34 6.74 7.63
N SER A 282 0.40 5.85 7.38
CA SER A 282 -1.01 5.97 7.81
C SER A 282 -1.15 6.38 9.29
N GLY A 283 -2.11 7.27 9.55
CA GLY A 283 -2.38 7.77 10.90
C GLY A 283 -1.64 9.07 11.28
N ASN A 284 -0.79 9.59 10.41
CA ASN A 284 -0.02 10.82 10.66
C ASN A 284 -0.74 12.13 10.26
N GLY A 285 -2.02 12.05 9.83
CA GLY A 285 -2.82 13.22 9.46
C GLY A 285 -3.15 13.34 7.97
N GLN A 286 -2.77 12.36 7.13
CA GLN A 286 -3.05 12.34 5.70
C GLN A 286 -4.54 12.38 5.39
N ARG A 287 -5.35 11.60 6.13
CA ARG A 287 -6.81 11.56 5.97
C ARG A 287 -7.44 12.91 6.28
N GLU A 288 -7.01 13.56 7.37
CA GLU A 288 -7.47 14.88 7.77
C GLU A 288 -7.08 15.94 6.74
N LEU A 289 -5.84 15.90 6.25
CA LEU A 289 -5.37 16.79 5.19
C LEU A 289 -6.24 16.66 3.94
N MET A 290 -6.44 15.44 3.45
CA MET A 290 -7.21 15.18 2.23
C MET A 290 -8.69 15.57 2.41
N ALA A 291 -9.30 15.30 3.57
CA ALA A 291 -10.67 15.70 3.86
C ALA A 291 -10.84 17.26 3.87
N LEU A 292 -9.85 17.98 4.40
CA LEU A 292 -9.84 19.46 4.35
C LEU A 292 -9.64 19.96 2.92
N LEU A 293 -8.71 19.40 2.15
CA LEU A 293 -8.44 19.79 0.76
C LEU A 293 -9.59 19.43 -0.18
N ALA A 294 -10.27 18.31 0.01
CA ALA A 294 -11.41 17.87 -0.79
C ALA A 294 -12.72 18.64 -0.44
N GLY A 295 -12.76 19.25 0.74
CA GLY A 295 -13.93 20.00 1.24
C GLY A 295 -14.93 19.11 1.98
N GLU A 296 -14.58 17.90 2.35
CA GLU A 296 -15.37 17.05 3.25
C GLU A 296 -15.37 17.61 4.67
N ARG A 297 -14.29 18.30 5.03
CA ARG A 297 -14.21 19.21 6.17
C ARG A 297 -13.92 20.62 5.66
N THR A 298 -14.49 21.61 6.31
CA THR A 298 -14.28 23.02 5.98
C THR A 298 -13.22 23.65 6.87
N SER A 299 -12.60 24.71 6.39
CA SER A 299 -11.63 25.55 7.10
C SER A 299 -12.01 27.04 6.94
N ALA A 300 -11.21 27.94 7.50
CA ALA A 300 -11.38 29.37 7.21
C ALA A 300 -11.21 29.62 5.69
N PRO A 301 -11.99 30.53 5.09
CA PRO A 301 -12.01 30.71 3.63
C PRO A 301 -10.63 30.87 2.99
N GLU A 302 -9.77 31.71 3.58
CA GLU A 302 -8.45 32.07 3.05
C GLU A 302 -7.35 31.02 3.31
N GLN A 303 -7.62 30.03 4.16
CA GLN A 303 -6.65 28.96 4.41
C GLN A 303 -6.45 28.07 3.17
N LEU A 304 -7.40 28.05 2.26
CA LEU A 304 -7.31 27.34 0.99
C LEU A 304 -7.68 28.26 -0.17
N MET A 305 -6.73 28.49 -1.07
CA MET A 305 -6.90 29.32 -2.25
C MET A 305 -6.75 28.47 -3.51
N LEU A 306 -7.73 28.54 -4.43
CA LEU A 306 -7.70 27.89 -5.73
C LEU A 306 -7.73 28.96 -6.83
N ASP A 307 -6.67 29.04 -7.66
CA ASP A 307 -6.48 30.09 -8.67
C ASP A 307 -6.71 31.51 -8.08
N GLY A 308 -6.24 31.75 -6.86
CA GLY A 308 -6.40 33.02 -6.15
C GLY A 308 -7.78 33.27 -5.51
N ALA A 309 -8.72 32.34 -5.63
CA ALA A 309 -10.04 32.44 -5.00
C ALA A 309 -10.11 31.59 -3.72
N ALA A 310 -10.66 32.16 -2.64
CA ALA A 310 -10.86 31.47 -1.37
C ALA A 310 -11.87 30.30 -1.51
N ILE A 311 -11.48 29.11 -1.05
CA ILE A 311 -12.29 27.90 -1.13
C ILE A 311 -12.43 27.15 0.19
N GLY A 312 -11.78 27.60 1.27
CA GLY A 312 -11.73 26.90 2.55
C GLY A 312 -13.12 26.55 3.12
N ALA A 313 -14.08 27.45 3.02
CA ALA A 313 -15.46 27.25 3.48
C ALA A 313 -16.36 26.46 2.50
N LEU A 314 -15.85 26.09 1.31
CA LEU A 314 -16.66 25.42 0.28
C LEU A 314 -16.66 23.91 0.46
N GLY A 315 -17.83 23.28 0.30
CA GLY A 315 -17.95 21.82 0.26
C GLY A 315 -17.50 21.22 -1.08
N PRO A 316 -17.42 19.86 -1.17
CA PRO A 316 -16.85 19.12 -2.31
C PRO A 316 -17.46 19.49 -3.66
N ALA A 317 -18.78 19.60 -3.77
CA ALA A 317 -19.47 19.91 -5.02
C ALA A 317 -19.09 21.32 -5.55
N ALA A 318 -18.94 22.32 -4.65
CA ALA A 318 -18.54 23.66 -5.03
C ALA A 318 -17.06 23.73 -5.49
N ARG A 319 -16.16 22.99 -4.82
CA ARG A 319 -14.75 22.87 -5.23
C ARG A 319 -14.64 22.14 -6.57
N ARG A 320 -15.44 21.10 -6.80
CA ARG A 320 -15.48 20.36 -8.06
C ARG A 320 -15.89 21.25 -9.22
N ARG A 321 -16.91 22.12 -9.07
CA ARG A 321 -17.29 23.09 -10.11
C ARG A 321 -16.18 24.10 -10.43
N ARG A 322 -15.22 24.31 -9.53
CA ARG A 322 -14.02 25.12 -9.77
C ARG A 322 -12.85 24.35 -10.35
N GLY A 323 -13.02 23.05 -10.64
CA GLY A 323 -12.02 22.19 -11.28
C GLY A 323 -11.09 21.44 -10.32
N LEU A 324 -11.41 21.42 -9.00
CA LEU A 324 -10.69 20.57 -8.06
C LEU A 324 -11.38 19.19 -8.00
N ARG A 325 -10.64 18.12 -8.29
CA ARG A 325 -11.10 16.74 -8.25
C ARG A 325 -10.36 15.96 -7.17
N TYR A 326 -11.00 14.90 -6.67
CA TYR A 326 -10.46 14.08 -5.59
C TYR A 326 -10.68 12.59 -5.85
N VAL A 327 -9.61 11.81 -5.74
CA VAL A 327 -9.62 10.36 -5.71
C VAL A 327 -9.28 9.91 -4.29
N PRO A 328 -10.23 9.36 -3.53
CA PRO A 328 -9.99 8.89 -2.17
C PRO A 328 -9.23 7.57 -2.15
N GLU A 329 -8.66 7.24 -0.99
CA GLU A 329 -7.99 5.97 -0.71
C GLU A 329 -8.98 4.79 -0.78
N GLU A 330 -10.14 4.92 -0.12
CA GLU A 330 -11.18 3.88 -0.12
C GLU A 330 -11.94 3.87 -1.44
N ARG A 331 -11.79 2.80 -2.20
CA ARG A 331 -12.42 2.63 -3.52
C ARG A 331 -13.92 2.42 -3.42
N LEU A 332 -14.35 1.47 -2.59
CA LEU A 332 -15.77 1.15 -2.36
C LEU A 332 -16.28 1.85 -1.10
N GLY A 333 -17.40 2.52 -1.21
CA GLY A 333 -17.99 3.31 -0.12
C GLY A 333 -17.65 4.79 -0.21
N HIS A 334 -16.44 5.16 -0.62
CA HIS A 334 -16.01 6.55 -0.77
C HIS A 334 -15.79 6.93 -2.26
N GLY A 335 -14.90 6.21 -2.97
CA GLY A 335 -14.62 6.47 -4.39
C GLY A 335 -15.72 6.05 -5.34
N ALA A 336 -16.41 4.95 -5.03
CA ALA A 336 -17.53 4.41 -5.80
C ALA A 336 -18.55 3.75 -4.89
N VAL A 337 -19.83 3.79 -5.27
CA VAL A 337 -20.92 3.10 -4.60
C VAL A 337 -20.97 1.65 -5.11
N PRO A 338 -20.77 0.63 -4.24
CA PRO A 338 -20.62 -0.77 -4.64
C PRO A 338 -21.79 -1.34 -5.44
N ALA A 339 -23.03 -0.99 -5.05
CA ALA A 339 -24.27 -1.52 -5.62
C ALA A 339 -24.62 -0.87 -6.97
N LEU A 340 -24.08 0.31 -7.26
CA LEU A 340 -24.36 1.04 -8.49
C LEU A 340 -23.50 0.54 -9.66
N SER A 341 -24.03 0.66 -10.87
CA SER A 341 -23.29 0.42 -12.11
C SER A 341 -22.16 1.46 -12.31
N LEU A 342 -21.22 1.16 -13.19
CA LEU A 342 -20.18 2.13 -13.56
C LEU A 342 -20.79 3.39 -14.16
N ALA A 343 -21.85 3.25 -14.98
CA ALA A 343 -22.57 4.39 -15.52
C ALA A 343 -23.18 5.27 -14.41
N GLU A 344 -23.86 4.69 -13.44
CA GLU A 344 -24.41 5.45 -12.30
C GLU A 344 -23.31 6.07 -11.43
N ASN A 345 -22.19 5.39 -11.27
CA ASN A 345 -21.04 5.93 -10.54
C ASN A 345 -20.43 7.18 -11.20
N THR A 346 -20.61 7.41 -12.52
CA THR A 346 -20.19 8.67 -13.16
C THR A 346 -20.99 9.87 -12.66
N LEU A 347 -22.21 9.66 -12.16
CA LEU A 347 -23.07 10.73 -11.64
C LEU A 347 -22.54 11.34 -10.33
N LEU A 348 -21.75 10.58 -9.56
CA LEU A 348 -21.20 11.06 -8.28
C LEU A 348 -20.33 12.31 -8.46
N THR A 349 -19.69 12.43 -9.61
CA THR A 349 -18.71 13.49 -9.90
C THR A 349 -19.01 14.30 -11.16
N GLY A 350 -20.09 13.96 -11.88
CA GLY A 350 -20.47 14.58 -13.16
C GLY A 350 -21.69 15.49 -13.04
N ASP A 351 -21.51 16.77 -12.70
CA ASP A 351 -22.61 17.75 -12.63
C ASP A 351 -23.34 17.92 -13.98
N SER A 352 -22.64 17.80 -15.11
CA SER A 352 -23.21 17.88 -16.48
C SER A 352 -24.15 16.72 -16.84
N LEU A 353 -24.14 15.64 -16.06
CA LEU A 353 -24.98 14.45 -16.24
C LEU A 353 -26.39 14.63 -15.65
N ARG A 354 -26.68 15.83 -15.11
CA ARG A 354 -28.00 16.23 -14.64
C ARG A 354 -28.51 17.43 -15.46
N ARG A 355 -29.76 17.33 -15.91
CA ARG A 355 -30.44 18.44 -16.60
C ARG A 355 -31.81 18.68 -15.97
N HIS A 356 -32.05 19.90 -15.50
CA HIS A 356 -33.29 20.30 -14.81
C HIS A 356 -33.65 19.36 -13.63
N GLY A 357 -32.64 18.86 -12.90
CA GLY A 357 -32.83 17.92 -11.78
C GLY A 357 -32.93 16.45 -12.16
N PHE A 358 -33.07 16.11 -13.43
CA PHE A 358 -33.15 14.73 -13.91
C PHE A 358 -31.78 14.21 -14.36
N THR A 359 -31.49 12.94 -14.06
CA THR A 359 -30.31 12.23 -14.55
C THR A 359 -30.44 11.92 -16.04
N GLN A 360 -29.31 11.87 -16.74
CA GLN A 360 -29.23 11.55 -18.16
C GLN A 360 -28.60 10.17 -18.40
N PRO A 361 -29.36 9.05 -18.34
CA PRO A 361 -28.78 7.70 -18.39
C PRO A 361 -27.98 7.40 -19.65
N ALA A 362 -28.36 7.98 -20.78
CA ALA A 362 -27.60 7.83 -22.03
C ALA A 362 -26.22 8.50 -21.93
N ALA A 363 -26.15 9.74 -21.42
CA ALA A 363 -24.90 10.45 -21.21
C ALA A 363 -24.00 9.76 -20.18
N MET A 364 -24.57 9.24 -19.09
CA MET A 364 -23.85 8.46 -18.09
C MET A 364 -23.16 7.23 -18.70
N ARG A 365 -23.89 6.48 -19.56
CA ARG A 365 -23.32 5.33 -20.28
C ARG A 365 -22.18 5.73 -21.22
N VAL A 366 -22.33 6.81 -21.94
CA VAL A 366 -21.28 7.33 -22.86
C VAL A 366 -20.02 7.70 -22.08
N VAL A 367 -20.15 8.41 -20.96
CA VAL A 367 -19.00 8.76 -20.11
C VAL A 367 -18.33 7.52 -19.53
N ALA A 368 -19.10 6.59 -18.97
CA ALA A 368 -18.55 5.35 -18.42
C ALA A 368 -17.84 4.51 -19.50
N GLN A 369 -18.43 4.39 -20.71
CA GLN A 369 -17.82 3.67 -21.81
C GLN A 369 -16.49 4.30 -22.22
N ARG A 370 -16.42 5.63 -22.35
CA ARG A 370 -15.20 6.37 -22.66
C ARG A 370 -14.11 6.14 -21.61
N VAL A 371 -14.46 6.16 -20.31
CA VAL A 371 -13.52 5.87 -19.22
C VAL A 371 -13.02 4.42 -19.30
N ILE A 372 -13.92 3.44 -19.53
CA ILE A 372 -13.58 2.03 -19.69
C ILE A 372 -12.56 1.84 -20.80
N GLU A 373 -12.80 2.44 -21.96
CA GLU A 373 -11.93 2.32 -23.14
C GLU A 373 -10.58 3.04 -22.93
N ARG A 374 -10.62 4.31 -22.51
CA ARG A 374 -9.42 5.14 -22.36
C ARG A 374 -8.44 4.61 -21.31
N PHE A 375 -8.95 4.03 -20.23
CA PHE A 375 -8.14 3.52 -19.11
C PHE A 375 -8.01 1.99 -19.11
N ALA A 376 -8.42 1.33 -20.19
CA ALA A 376 -8.37 -0.12 -20.36
C ALA A 376 -8.92 -0.87 -19.12
N VAL A 377 -10.12 -0.45 -18.66
CA VAL A 377 -10.80 -1.07 -17.52
C VAL A 377 -11.40 -2.41 -17.97
N LYS A 378 -10.98 -3.51 -17.38
CA LYS A 378 -11.57 -4.83 -17.66
C LYS A 378 -12.92 -4.94 -16.95
N ALA A 379 -13.99 -4.61 -17.67
CA ALA A 379 -15.37 -4.68 -17.21
C ALA A 379 -16.27 -5.19 -18.35
N PRO A 380 -17.39 -5.89 -18.07
CA PRO A 380 -18.35 -6.32 -19.10
C PRO A 380 -19.01 -5.14 -19.86
N GLY A 381 -18.96 -3.93 -19.29
CA GLY A 381 -19.50 -2.71 -19.86
C GLY A 381 -19.98 -1.72 -18.81
N PRO A 382 -20.56 -0.57 -19.21
CA PRO A 382 -21.02 0.49 -18.30
C PRO A 382 -22.05 0.06 -17.26
N GLN A 383 -22.76 -1.05 -17.49
CA GLN A 383 -23.79 -1.59 -16.59
C GLN A 383 -23.22 -2.52 -15.52
N ALA A 384 -21.92 -2.86 -15.57
CA ALA A 384 -21.27 -3.65 -14.54
C ALA A 384 -21.34 -2.92 -13.19
N ARG A 385 -21.64 -3.64 -12.11
CA ARG A 385 -21.62 -3.08 -10.76
C ARG A 385 -20.19 -2.80 -10.32
N ALA A 386 -19.96 -1.70 -9.62
CA ALA A 386 -18.62 -1.37 -9.11
C ALA A 386 -18.03 -2.48 -8.23
N SER A 387 -18.87 -3.15 -7.42
CA SER A 387 -18.45 -4.29 -6.58
C SER A 387 -18.02 -5.54 -7.35
N SER A 388 -18.32 -5.64 -8.64
CA SER A 388 -17.94 -6.80 -9.47
C SER A 388 -16.55 -6.67 -10.10
N LEU A 389 -15.91 -5.49 -10.00
CA LEU A 389 -14.60 -5.26 -10.56
C LEU A 389 -13.49 -5.68 -9.57
N SER A 390 -12.35 -6.13 -10.11
CA SER A 390 -11.13 -6.25 -9.29
C SER A 390 -10.66 -4.88 -8.81
N GLY A 391 -9.94 -4.85 -7.68
CA GLY A 391 -9.44 -3.61 -7.09
C GLY A 391 -8.70 -2.71 -8.09
N GLY A 392 -7.81 -3.26 -8.91
CA GLY A 392 -7.08 -2.51 -9.93
C GLY A 392 -7.98 -1.94 -11.04
N ASN A 393 -8.98 -2.69 -11.51
CA ASN A 393 -9.91 -2.19 -12.52
C ASN A 393 -10.85 -1.13 -11.97
N LEU A 394 -11.30 -1.28 -10.72
CA LEU A 394 -12.10 -0.25 -10.05
C LEU A 394 -11.27 1.04 -9.85
N GLN A 395 -9.99 0.93 -9.45
CA GLN A 395 -9.10 2.07 -9.29
C GLN A 395 -8.90 2.81 -10.61
N LYS A 396 -8.60 2.07 -11.70
CA LYS A 396 -8.49 2.67 -13.05
C LYS A 396 -9.78 3.40 -13.45
N PHE A 397 -10.94 2.85 -13.13
CA PHE A 397 -12.22 3.50 -13.40
C PHE A 397 -12.40 4.78 -12.59
N ILE A 398 -12.12 4.77 -11.27
CA ILE A 398 -12.26 5.94 -10.38
C ILE A 398 -11.30 7.04 -10.83
N VAL A 399 -10.01 6.73 -11.02
CA VAL A 399 -9.00 7.67 -11.49
C VAL A 399 -9.38 8.22 -12.88
N GLY A 400 -9.76 7.33 -13.78
CA GLY A 400 -10.18 7.70 -15.15
C GLY A 400 -11.38 8.63 -15.17
N ARG A 401 -12.37 8.39 -14.33
CA ARG A 401 -13.56 9.24 -14.17
C ARG A 401 -13.19 10.66 -13.72
N GLU A 402 -12.28 10.80 -12.77
CA GLU A 402 -11.86 12.11 -12.28
C GLU A 402 -10.99 12.84 -13.32
N ILE A 403 -10.12 12.13 -14.04
CA ILE A 403 -9.31 12.70 -15.12
C ILE A 403 -10.16 13.11 -16.34
N ASP A 404 -11.18 12.32 -16.68
CA ASP A 404 -12.09 12.64 -17.80
C ASP A 404 -12.82 13.97 -17.61
N GLY A 405 -12.98 14.39 -16.37
CA GLY A 405 -13.53 15.70 -16.01
C GLY A 405 -12.57 16.88 -16.24
N ALA A 406 -11.41 16.70 -16.86
CA ALA A 406 -10.38 17.71 -17.14
C ALA A 406 -10.08 18.61 -15.92
N PRO A 407 -9.56 18.09 -14.82
CA PRO A 407 -9.33 18.84 -13.59
C PRO A 407 -8.25 19.91 -13.77
N ARG A 408 -8.39 21.03 -13.06
CA ARG A 408 -7.31 22.02 -12.86
C ARG A 408 -6.38 21.58 -11.73
N VAL A 409 -6.97 20.97 -10.69
CA VAL A 409 -6.27 20.36 -9.57
C VAL A 409 -6.83 18.96 -9.34
N LEU A 410 -5.96 17.95 -9.27
CA LEU A 410 -6.30 16.60 -8.87
C LEU A 410 -5.63 16.29 -7.53
N LEU A 411 -6.43 15.92 -6.54
CA LEU A 411 -5.98 15.35 -5.28
C LEU A 411 -6.16 13.84 -5.38
N ILE A 412 -5.12 13.07 -5.10
CA ILE A 412 -5.21 11.61 -5.16
C ILE A 412 -4.51 10.98 -3.95
N ASN A 413 -5.22 10.09 -3.26
CA ASN A 413 -4.71 9.38 -2.09
C ASN A 413 -4.50 7.92 -2.45
N GLN A 414 -3.29 7.40 -2.20
CA GLN A 414 -2.88 6.02 -2.42
C GLN A 414 -3.25 5.50 -3.84
N PRO A 415 -2.76 6.16 -4.93
CA PRO A 415 -3.24 5.88 -6.28
C PRO A 415 -3.04 4.44 -6.73
N THR A 416 -1.95 3.79 -6.31
CA THR A 416 -1.58 2.44 -6.75
C THR A 416 -1.70 1.38 -5.65
N TRP A 417 -2.12 1.76 -4.45
CA TRP A 417 -2.24 0.82 -3.33
C TRP A 417 -3.15 -0.37 -3.66
N GLY A 418 -2.63 -1.58 -3.47
CA GLY A 418 -3.38 -2.81 -3.69
C GLY A 418 -3.90 -3.01 -5.13
N VAL A 419 -3.21 -2.46 -6.15
CA VAL A 419 -3.44 -2.76 -7.55
C VAL A 419 -2.29 -3.59 -8.13
N ASP A 420 -2.52 -4.22 -9.28
CA ASP A 420 -1.46 -4.94 -10.00
C ASP A 420 -0.47 -3.97 -10.67
N VAL A 421 0.75 -4.45 -10.98
CA VAL A 421 1.83 -3.62 -11.56
C VAL A 421 1.40 -2.96 -12.87
N GLY A 422 0.62 -3.67 -13.71
CA GLY A 422 0.12 -3.12 -14.96
C GLY A 422 -0.87 -1.98 -14.74
N ALA A 423 -1.78 -2.12 -13.77
CA ALA A 423 -2.71 -1.06 -13.38
C ALA A 423 -1.97 0.12 -12.73
N ALA A 424 -0.98 -0.14 -11.88
CA ALA A 424 -0.15 0.89 -11.25
C ALA A 424 0.57 1.73 -12.32
N ALA A 425 1.25 1.09 -13.27
CA ALA A 425 1.93 1.77 -14.36
C ALA A 425 0.96 2.60 -15.23
N ALA A 426 -0.23 2.07 -15.53
CA ALA A 426 -1.25 2.80 -16.27
C ALA A 426 -1.72 4.07 -15.54
N ILE A 427 -1.93 3.98 -14.21
CA ILE A 427 -2.33 5.11 -13.37
C ILE A 427 -1.19 6.15 -13.31
N ARG A 428 0.05 5.75 -13.07
CA ARG A 428 1.23 6.64 -13.04
C ARG A 428 1.37 7.40 -14.37
N ASN A 429 1.30 6.71 -15.50
CA ASN A 429 1.33 7.34 -16.83
C ASN A 429 0.17 8.32 -17.05
N ALA A 430 -1.03 8.01 -16.54
CA ALA A 430 -2.17 8.92 -16.63
C ALA A 430 -1.95 10.19 -15.78
N LEU A 431 -1.34 10.10 -14.59
CA LEU A 431 -0.99 11.25 -13.77
C LEU A 431 0.07 12.13 -14.45
N ILE A 432 1.10 11.52 -15.05
CA ILE A 432 2.14 12.24 -15.81
C ILE A 432 1.52 12.96 -17.01
N ALA A 433 0.67 12.27 -17.79
CA ALA A 433 -0.04 12.87 -18.90
C ALA A 433 -0.93 14.04 -18.47
N LEU A 434 -1.61 13.91 -17.32
CA LEU A 434 -2.44 14.97 -16.75
C LEU A 434 -1.59 16.19 -16.34
N ARG A 435 -0.44 15.96 -15.69
CA ARG A 435 0.55 17.00 -15.38
C ARG A 435 0.97 17.76 -16.66
N LEU A 436 1.30 17.04 -17.72
CA LEU A 436 1.73 17.63 -19.00
C LEU A 436 0.63 18.49 -19.65
N SER A 437 -0.64 18.22 -19.37
CA SER A 437 -1.77 19.06 -19.78
C SER A 437 -1.93 20.35 -18.94
N GLY A 438 -1.05 20.59 -17.96
CA GLY A 438 -1.08 21.76 -17.08
C GLY A 438 -1.93 21.58 -15.81
N CYS A 439 -2.42 20.38 -15.52
CA CYS A 439 -3.06 20.10 -14.24
C CYS A 439 -2.04 20.13 -13.10
N ALA A 440 -2.44 20.61 -11.95
CA ALA A 440 -1.70 20.51 -10.69
C ALA A 440 -2.14 19.24 -9.96
N VAL A 441 -1.21 18.34 -9.61
CA VAL A 441 -1.54 17.05 -9.01
C VAL A 441 -0.90 16.94 -7.63
N LEU A 442 -1.69 16.66 -6.59
CA LEU A 442 -1.21 16.29 -5.25
C LEU A 442 -1.40 14.79 -5.07
N VAL A 443 -0.29 14.07 -4.86
CA VAL A 443 -0.29 12.63 -4.61
C VAL A 443 0.08 12.39 -3.16
N VAL A 444 -0.76 11.70 -2.41
CA VAL A 444 -0.45 11.19 -1.08
C VAL A 444 -0.21 9.69 -1.19
N SER A 445 0.96 9.21 -0.78
CA SER A 445 1.31 7.79 -0.84
C SER A 445 2.24 7.39 0.30
N GLU A 446 2.13 6.14 0.74
CA GLU A 446 3.09 5.49 1.64
C GLU A 446 4.25 4.87 0.86
N GLU A 447 4.05 4.61 -0.44
CA GLU A 447 5.04 3.99 -1.31
C GLU A 447 6.01 5.03 -1.86
N LEU A 448 7.24 5.05 -1.34
CA LEU A 448 8.25 6.03 -1.75
C LEU A 448 8.64 5.85 -3.22
N ASP A 449 8.76 4.62 -3.71
CA ASP A 449 9.12 4.34 -5.09
C ASP A 449 8.14 4.99 -6.06
N GLU A 450 6.82 4.89 -5.77
CA GLU A 450 5.80 5.58 -6.55
C GLU A 450 6.01 7.09 -6.57
N LEU A 451 6.28 7.69 -5.40
CA LEU A 451 6.46 9.12 -5.28
C LEU A 451 7.72 9.60 -6.01
N PHE A 452 8.83 8.87 -5.89
CA PHE A 452 10.06 9.20 -6.60
C PHE A 452 9.93 9.06 -8.13
N GLU A 453 9.08 8.15 -8.59
CA GLU A 453 8.85 7.93 -10.04
C GLU A 453 7.99 9.03 -10.68
N VAL A 454 6.98 9.56 -9.98
CA VAL A 454 5.98 10.44 -10.59
C VAL A 454 6.07 11.90 -10.17
N CYS A 455 6.63 12.21 -8.99
CA CYS A 455 6.60 13.55 -8.42
C CYS A 455 7.77 14.43 -8.85
N ASP A 456 7.56 15.73 -8.86
CA ASP A 456 8.58 16.74 -9.07
C ASP A 456 9.22 17.17 -7.74
N ARG A 457 8.38 17.33 -6.72
CA ARG A 457 8.77 17.65 -5.35
C ARG A 457 8.05 16.73 -4.37
N LEU A 458 8.67 16.53 -3.20
CA LEU A 458 8.14 15.74 -2.09
C LEU A 458 8.06 16.56 -0.81
N MET A 459 7.04 16.27 -0.02
CA MET A 459 6.90 16.64 1.38
C MET A 459 6.67 15.39 2.20
N VAL A 460 6.95 15.45 3.49
CA VAL A 460 6.64 14.37 4.44
C VAL A 460 5.63 14.88 5.47
N LEU A 461 4.56 14.12 5.68
CA LEU A 461 3.61 14.35 6.75
C LEU A 461 3.80 13.28 7.82
N ALA A 462 4.39 13.64 8.95
CA ALA A 462 4.60 12.77 10.10
C ALA A 462 4.25 13.50 11.38
N GLN A 463 3.60 12.81 12.33
CA GLN A 463 3.18 13.39 13.61
C GLN A 463 2.36 14.69 13.44
N ARG A 464 1.52 14.76 12.40
CA ARG A 464 0.73 15.95 11.99
C ARG A 464 1.56 17.20 11.65
N ARG A 465 2.84 17.02 11.38
CA ARG A 465 3.77 18.08 10.95
C ARG A 465 4.16 17.80 9.50
N LEU A 466 4.23 18.87 8.69
CA LEU A 466 4.63 18.82 7.30
C LEU A 466 6.07 19.32 7.14
N SER A 467 6.89 18.61 6.37
CA SER A 467 8.23 19.07 5.97
C SER A 467 8.14 20.20 4.93
N PRO A 468 9.22 20.94 4.70
CA PRO A 468 9.35 21.72 3.47
C PRO A 468 9.23 20.82 2.23
N ALA A 469 8.75 21.40 1.12
CA ALA A 469 8.75 20.72 -0.17
C ALA A 469 10.16 20.74 -0.78
N VAL A 470 10.70 19.57 -1.11
CA VAL A 470 12.05 19.39 -1.68
C VAL A 470 11.96 18.71 -3.05
N SER A 471 12.89 19.04 -3.95
CA SER A 471 12.97 18.36 -5.25
C SER A 471 13.31 16.89 -5.07
N VAL A 472 12.64 15.98 -5.81
CA VAL A 472 12.97 14.54 -5.81
C VAL A 472 14.41 14.26 -6.26
N ARG A 473 15.05 15.21 -6.96
CA ARG A 473 16.43 15.08 -7.43
C ARG A 473 17.48 15.45 -6.39
N GLU A 474 17.06 16.15 -5.33
CA GLU A 474 17.92 16.71 -4.29
C GLU A 474 17.82 15.95 -2.97
N ILE A 475 16.93 14.94 -2.92
CA ILE A 475 16.68 14.16 -1.71
C ILE A 475 16.76 12.68 -1.99
N THR A 476 17.19 11.92 -1.00
CA THR A 476 17.29 10.45 -1.07
C THR A 476 16.10 9.77 -0.38
N VAL A 477 15.85 8.51 -0.76
CA VAL A 477 14.82 7.65 -0.12
C VAL A 477 15.09 7.53 1.39
N ASP A 478 16.37 7.41 1.79
CA ASP A 478 16.76 7.33 3.20
C ASP A 478 16.43 8.59 4.00
N GLU A 479 16.62 9.77 3.40
CA GLU A 479 16.29 11.03 4.07
C GLU A 479 14.78 11.18 4.24
N ILE A 480 13.99 10.89 3.20
CA ILE A 480 12.53 10.87 3.30
C ILE A 480 12.08 9.83 4.34
N GLY A 481 12.66 8.63 4.34
CA GLY A 481 12.37 7.60 5.33
C GLY A 481 12.66 8.04 6.77
N ARG A 482 13.76 8.79 7.00
CA ARG A 482 14.04 9.39 8.32
C ARG A 482 13.00 10.43 8.73
N TRP A 483 12.56 11.30 7.81
CA TRP A 483 11.51 12.27 8.09
C TRP A 483 10.16 11.59 8.38
N MET A 484 9.83 10.52 7.65
CA MET A 484 8.64 9.70 7.93
C MET A 484 8.67 9.05 9.32
N ALA A 485 9.86 8.74 9.83
CA ALA A 485 10.08 8.26 11.19
C ALA A 485 10.09 9.39 12.26
N GLY A 486 9.83 10.65 11.86
CA GLY A 486 9.81 11.81 12.76
C GLY A 486 11.19 12.43 13.04
N LEU A 487 12.24 11.99 12.34
CA LEU A 487 13.59 12.54 12.44
C LEU A 487 13.74 13.69 11.41
N TRP A 488 13.27 14.86 11.80
CA TRP A 488 13.20 16.04 10.95
C TRP A 488 14.58 16.63 10.61
N PRO A 489 14.76 17.28 9.44
CA PRO A 489 15.93 18.08 9.16
C PRO A 489 16.02 19.21 10.18
N GLN A 490 17.23 19.50 10.66
CA GLN A 490 17.44 20.68 11.48
C GLN A 490 17.08 21.90 10.64
N GLN A 491 16.11 22.68 11.09
CA GLN A 491 15.83 23.97 10.46
C GLN A 491 17.11 24.83 10.57
N PRO A 492 17.58 25.43 9.47
CA PRO A 492 18.63 26.43 9.60
C PRO A 492 18.13 27.49 10.57
N GLN A 493 18.88 27.71 11.65
CA GLN A 493 18.58 28.74 12.63
C GLN A 493 18.44 30.06 11.87
N GLN A 494 17.25 30.65 11.91
CA GLN A 494 17.09 32.03 11.42
C GLN A 494 18.14 32.89 12.13
N PRO A 495 18.94 33.68 11.40
CA PRO A 495 19.89 34.59 12.05
C PRO A 495 19.09 35.49 12.99
N GLN A 496 19.44 35.44 14.27
CA GLN A 496 18.86 36.29 15.29
C GLN A 496 19.05 37.75 14.80
N GLN A 497 17.95 38.46 14.60
CA GLN A 497 18.03 39.90 14.34
C GLN A 497 18.78 40.55 15.50
N PRO A 498 19.80 41.38 15.24
CA PRO A 498 20.52 42.08 16.32
C PRO A 498 19.51 42.95 17.07
N GLN A 499 19.39 42.69 18.36
CA GLN A 499 18.64 43.56 19.27
C GLN A 499 19.19 44.97 19.13
N GLN A 500 18.40 45.91 18.59
CA GLN A 500 18.76 47.31 18.65
C GLN A 500 18.80 47.72 20.13
N GLN A 501 20.01 47.92 20.63
CA GLN A 501 20.23 48.60 21.91
C GLN A 501 19.63 50.00 21.79
N VAL A 502 18.50 50.23 22.44
CA VAL A 502 17.97 51.58 22.69
C VAL A 502 18.85 52.17 23.79
N SER A 503 19.79 53.02 23.38
CA SER A 503 20.52 53.86 24.31
C SER A 503 19.57 54.89 24.91
N ALA A 504 19.57 54.96 26.25
CA ALA A 504 18.89 55.98 27.03
C ALA A 504 19.59 57.34 26.92
#